data_d60d5a9c6271ba79d7d56da5755d9d71
#
_entry.id   d60d5a9c6271ba79d7d56da5755d9d71
#
_cell.length_a   1.000
_cell.length_b   1.000
_cell.length_c   1.000
_cell.angle_alpha   90.00
_cell.angle_beta   90.00
_cell.angle_gamma   90.00
#
_symmetry.space_group_name_H-M   'P 1'
#
loop_
_entity.id
_entity.type
_entity.pdbx_description
1 polymer ?
#
loop_
_entity_poly.entity_id
_entity_poly.type
_entity_poly.pdbx_seq_one_letter_code
_entity_poly.pdbx_strand_id
1 'polypeptide(L)'
;MRKAELIMALVLGVFSAYMMWKSAELPIGWIPDEGPGGGAFPFWLSAGMLACCTWIIVRWIRRTTAVSRSEEPYMDPAAVYLFAMVAGSITVMIGLIHFIGVYFAVPLFLVFYLRMLGNHSWVSTGSITVAAPVVTFFFFEIALRITLPKGYTEPLFYPLYDMFL
;
A
#
# COMPACT_ATOMS: atom_id res chain seq x y z
N MET A 1 -10.93 5.48 -21.49
CA MET A 1 -10.61 4.23 -20.70
C MET A 1 -9.62 3.30 -21.41
N ARG A 2 -9.69 3.10 -22.72
CA ARG A 2 -8.86 2.14 -23.49
C ARG A 2 -7.34 2.27 -23.29
N LYS A 3 -6.78 3.49 -23.33
CA LYS A 3 -5.33 3.72 -23.14
C LYS A 3 -4.87 3.36 -21.73
N ALA A 4 -5.69 3.64 -20.72
CA ALA A 4 -5.37 3.33 -19.33
C ALA A 4 -5.33 1.81 -19.09
N GLU A 5 -6.27 1.05 -19.65
CA GLU A 5 -6.27 -0.42 -19.61
C GLU A 5 -4.97 -1.01 -20.16
N LEU A 6 -4.51 -0.51 -21.33
CA LEU A 6 -3.26 -0.96 -21.93
C LEU A 6 -2.04 -0.60 -21.08
N ILE A 7 -1.95 0.65 -20.61
CA ILE A 7 -0.82 1.13 -19.81
C ILE A 7 -0.71 0.32 -18.52
N MET A 8 -1.83 0.11 -17.82
CA MET A 8 -1.85 -0.70 -16.60
C MET A 8 -1.45 -2.14 -16.86
N ALA A 9 -1.96 -2.77 -17.94
CA ALA A 9 -1.60 -4.13 -18.29
C ALA A 9 -0.10 -4.26 -18.65
N LEU A 10 0.47 -3.28 -19.35
CA LEU A 10 1.90 -3.26 -19.67
C LEU A 10 2.77 -3.06 -18.42
N VAL A 11 2.44 -2.08 -17.58
CA VAL A 11 3.20 -1.80 -16.34
C VAL A 11 3.19 -3.01 -15.41
N LEU A 12 1.99 -3.58 -15.15
CA LEU A 12 1.87 -4.78 -14.31
C LEU A 12 2.51 -6.01 -14.96
N GLY A 13 2.45 -6.13 -16.29
CA GLY A 13 3.09 -7.21 -17.03
C GLY A 13 4.63 -7.16 -16.91
N VAL A 14 5.23 -5.99 -17.08
CA VAL A 14 6.67 -5.79 -16.90
C VAL A 14 7.08 -6.06 -15.44
N PHE A 15 6.31 -5.54 -14.49
CA PHE A 15 6.54 -5.81 -13.08
C PHE A 15 6.45 -7.31 -12.75
N SER A 16 5.46 -8.00 -13.30
CA SER A 16 5.29 -9.45 -13.12
C SER A 16 6.46 -10.25 -13.69
N ALA A 17 6.91 -9.87 -14.89
CA ALA A 17 8.06 -10.51 -15.52
C ALA A 17 9.34 -10.31 -14.70
N TYR A 18 9.54 -9.11 -14.18
CA TYR A 18 10.65 -8.81 -13.26
C TYR A 18 10.57 -9.63 -11.97
N MET A 19 9.42 -9.68 -11.34
CA MET A 19 9.21 -10.47 -10.10
C MET A 19 9.41 -11.96 -10.35
N MET A 20 8.92 -12.48 -11.48
CA MET A 20 9.10 -13.88 -11.86
C MET A 20 10.59 -14.21 -12.06
N TRP A 21 11.33 -13.32 -12.74
CA TRP A 21 12.76 -13.48 -12.92
C TRP A 21 13.53 -13.46 -11.60
N LYS A 22 13.24 -12.48 -10.72
CA LYS A 22 13.88 -12.39 -9.40
C LYS A 22 13.53 -13.57 -8.48
N SER A 23 12.29 -14.05 -8.55
CA SER A 23 11.87 -15.23 -7.78
C SER A 23 12.53 -16.53 -8.24
N ALA A 24 12.96 -16.60 -9.52
CA ALA A 24 13.66 -17.75 -10.06
C ALA A 24 15.12 -17.88 -9.57
N GLU A 25 15.67 -16.83 -8.94
CA GLU A 25 16.97 -16.91 -8.25
C GLU A 25 16.92 -17.79 -6.99
N LEU A 26 15.72 -17.98 -6.43
CA LEU A 26 15.45 -18.85 -5.29
C LEU A 26 14.87 -20.19 -5.75
N PRO A 27 15.01 -21.26 -4.96
CA PRO A 27 14.40 -22.53 -5.30
C PRO A 27 12.88 -22.40 -5.49
N ILE A 28 12.39 -22.80 -6.68
CA ILE A 28 10.96 -22.74 -7.03
C ILE A 28 10.26 -24.07 -6.71
N GLY A 29 11.04 -25.18 -6.66
CA GLY A 29 10.51 -26.51 -6.44
C GLY A 29 10.28 -26.87 -4.98
N TRP A 30 9.92 -28.13 -4.76
CA TRP A 30 9.80 -28.72 -3.44
C TRP A 30 11.17 -29.15 -2.93
N ILE A 31 11.58 -28.66 -1.78
CA ILE A 31 12.83 -29.02 -1.13
C ILE A 31 12.53 -30.17 -0.15
N PRO A 32 13.22 -31.35 -0.25
CA PRO A 32 13.04 -32.44 0.70
C PRO A 32 13.27 -31.93 2.13
N ASP A 33 12.39 -32.31 3.04
CA ASP A 33 12.38 -31.98 4.48
C ASP A 33 12.09 -30.49 4.83
N GLU A 34 12.15 -29.56 3.88
CA GLU A 34 11.87 -28.13 4.11
C GLU A 34 10.53 -27.66 3.52
N GLY A 35 10.00 -28.34 2.48
CA GLY A 35 8.76 -27.96 1.82
C GLY A 35 8.94 -27.12 0.57
N PRO A 36 7.98 -26.23 0.23
CA PRO A 36 8.07 -25.39 -0.96
C PRO A 36 9.22 -24.38 -0.82
N GLY A 37 10.06 -24.29 -1.84
CA GLY A 37 11.19 -23.34 -1.87
C GLY A 37 10.73 -21.90 -1.77
N GLY A 38 11.59 -21.01 -1.26
CA GLY A 38 11.28 -19.61 -1.00
C GLY A 38 10.84 -18.82 -2.24
N GLY A 39 11.25 -19.25 -3.45
CA GLY A 39 10.83 -18.68 -4.72
C GLY A 39 9.50 -19.22 -5.26
N ALA A 40 8.97 -20.32 -4.72
CA ALA A 40 7.80 -21.01 -5.27
C ALA A 40 6.57 -20.10 -5.31
N PHE A 41 6.19 -19.54 -4.17
CA PHE A 41 5.00 -18.71 -4.06
C PHE A 41 5.09 -17.43 -4.92
N PRO A 42 6.12 -16.58 -4.81
CA PRO A 42 6.21 -15.37 -5.60
C PRO A 42 6.36 -15.64 -7.11
N PHE A 43 7.01 -16.73 -7.51
CA PHE A 43 7.13 -17.13 -8.92
C PHE A 43 5.78 -17.45 -9.54
N TRP A 44 5.00 -18.36 -8.94
CA TRP A 44 3.71 -18.78 -9.48
C TRP A 44 2.66 -17.67 -9.44
N LEU A 45 2.70 -16.82 -8.40
CA LEU A 45 1.84 -15.65 -8.33
C LEU A 45 2.13 -14.65 -9.45
N SER A 46 3.42 -14.39 -9.69
CA SER A 46 3.87 -13.49 -10.78
C SER A 46 3.56 -14.09 -12.16
N ALA A 47 3.68 -15.40 -12.34
CA ALA A 47 3.30 -16.09 -13.57
C ALA A 47 1.80 -15.95 -13.85
N GLY A 48 0.95 -16.13 -12.82
CA GLY A 48 -0.49 -15.91 -12.92
C GLY A 48 -0.84 -14.47 -13.29
N MET A 49 -0.18 -13.49 -12.64
CA MET A 49 -0.36 -12.08 -12.96
C MET A 49 0.07 -11.76 -14.39
N LEU A 50 1.19 -12.30 -14.86
CA LEU A 50 1.66 -12.13 -16.24
C LEU A 50 0.67 -12.72 -17.26
N ALA A 51 0.12 -13.89 -16.98
CA ALA A 51 -0.92 -14.49 -17.82
C ALA A 51 -2.18 -13.62 -17.90
N CYS A 52 -2.64 -13.06 -16.76
CA CYS A 52 -3.76 -12.13 -16.74
C CYS A 52 -3.47 -10.85 -17.53
N CYS A 53 -2.29 -10.25 -17.39
CA CYS A 53 -1.89 -9.07 -18.15
C CYS A 53 -1.85 -9.36 -19.66
N THR A 54 -1.30 -10.50 -20.05
CA THR A 54 -1.29 -10.94 -21.44
C THR A 54 -2.70 -11.11 -21.99
N TRP A 55 -3.60 -11.71 -21.20
CA TRP A 55 -5.02 -11.85 -21.56
C TRP A 55 -5.71 -10.49 -21.77
N ILE A 56 -5.46 -9.53 -20.89
CA ILE A 56 -5.98 -8.16 -21.01
C ILE A 56 -5.47 -7.52 -22.30
N ILE A 57 -4.18 -7.63 -22.62
CA ILE A 57 -3.59 -7.09 -23.85
C ILE A 57 -4.23 -7.73 -25.09
N VAL A 58 -4.42 -9.04 -25.11
CA VAL A 58 -5.09 -9.75 -26.20
C VAL A 58 -6.54 -9.25 -26.39
N ARG A 59 -7.29 -9.10 -25.30
CA ARG A 59 -8.66 -8.55 -25.33
C ARG A 59 -8.68 -7.10 -25.82
N TRP A 60 -7.70 -6.31 -25.44
CA TRP A 60 -7.55 -4.93 -25.88
C TRP A 60 -7.31 -4.85 -27.39
N ILE A 61 -6.42 -5.71 -27.94
CA ILE A 61 -6.16 -5.79 -29.38
C ILE A 61 -7.42 -6.23 -30.14
N ARG A 62 -8.11 -7.26 -29.64
CA ARG A 62 -9.33 -7.80 -30.25
C ARG A 62 -10.57 -6.93 -30.07
N ARG A 63 -10.50 -5.85 -29.26
CA ARG A 63 -11.63 -4.95 -28.96
C ARG A 63 -12.89 -5.69 -28.48
N THR A 64 -12.73 -6.74 -27.68
CA THR A 64 -13.84 -7.60 -27.26
C THR A 64 -14.61 -7.05 -26.07
N THR A 65 -14.02 -6.16 -25.27
CA THR A 65 -14.62 -5.58 -24.07
C THR A 65 -15.19 -4.19 -24.31
N ALA A 66 -16.21 -3.80 -23.54
CA ALA A 66 -16.75 -2.44 -23.52
C ALA A 66 -15.66 -1.40 -23.20
N VAL A 67 -14.79 -1.70 -22.23
CA VAL A 67 -13.65 -0.83 -21.85
C VAL A 67 -12.66 -0.64 -22.99
N SER A 68 -12.33 -1.71 -23.73
CA SER A 68 -11.41 -1.64 -24.87
C SER A 68 -11.99 -0.91 -26.09
N ARG A 69 -13.30 -0.65 -26.11
CA ARG A 69 -14.00 0.13 -27.13
C ARG A 69 -14.24 1.58 -26.72
N SER A 70 -14.21 1.89 -25.40
CA SER A 70 -14.50 3.22 -24.88
C SER A 70 -13.34 4.19 -25.12
N GLU A 71 -13.63 5.34 -25.70
CA GLU A 71 -12.70 6.46 -25.86
C GLU A 71 -12.79 7.48 -24.71
N GLU A 72 -13.71 7.28 -23.77
CA GLU A 72 -13.88 8.14 -22.62
C GLU A 72 -12.60 8.20 -21.76
N PRO A 73 -12.31 9.36 -21.13
CA PRO A 73 -11.20 9.47 -20.19
C PRO A 73 -11.40 8.50 -19.02
N TYR A 74 -10.30 7.96 -18.52
CA TYR A 74 -10.34 7.00 -17.39
C TYR A 74 -10.80 7.65 -16.09
N MET A 75 -10.41 8.90 -15.88
CA MET A 75 -10.77 9.70 -14.70
C MET A 75 -11.08 11.13 -15.12
N ASP A 76 -12.08 11.72 -14.50
CA ASP A 76 -12.32 13.14 -14.59
C ASP A 76 -11.17 13.93 -13.95
N PRO A 77 -10.89 15.17 -14.40
CA PRO A 77 -9.85 16.03 -13.80
C PRO A 77 -10.00 16.20 -12.28
N ALA A 78 -11.23 16.27 -11.78
CA ALA A 78 -11.51 16.32 -10.35
C ALA A 78 -11.09 15.04 -9.61
N ALA A 79 -11.36 13.88 -10.20
CA ALA A 79 -10.95 12.59 -9.65
C ALA A 79 -9.42 12.42 -9.68
N VAL A 80 -8.73 12.90 -10.71
CA VAL A 80 -7.26 12.91 -10.80
C VAL A 80 -6.67 13.79 -9.69
N TYR A 81 -7.23 14.98 -9.48
CA TYR A 81 -6.79 15.88 -8.41
C TYR A 81 -6.96 15.24 -7.03
N LEU A 82 -8.13 14.65 -6.76
CA LEU A 82 -8.39 13.96 -5.49
C LEU A 82 -7.43 12.79 -5.28
N PHE A 83 -7.22 11.98 -6.31
CA PHE A 83 -6.27 10.87 -6.27
C PHE A 83 -4.83 11.35 -5.98
N ALA A 84 -4.38 12.39 -6.69
CA ALA A 84 -3.05 12.95 -6.48
C ALA A 84 -2.88 13.52 -5.06
N MET A 85 -3.91 14.16 -4.51
CA MET A 85 -3.90 14.69 -3.15
C MET A 85 -3.83 13.56 -2.11
N VAL A 86 -4.60 12.50 -2.28
CA VAL A 86 -4.56 11.32 -1.39
C VAL A 86 -3.22 10.61 -1.49
N ALA A 87 -2.76 10.28 -2.70
CA ALA A 87 -1.48 9.61 -2.93
C ALA A 87 -0.30 10.44 -2.41
N GLY A 88 -0.32 11.75 -2.67
CA GLY A 88 0.68 12.69 -2.16
C GLY A 88 0.71 12.75 -0.64
N SER A 89 -0.45 12.84 0.01
CA SER A 89 -0.54 12.88 1.48
C SER A 89 -0.04 11.58 2.13
N ILE A 90 -0.32 10.42 1.55
CA ILE A 90 0.21 9.13 2.01
C ILE A 90 1.73 9.08 1.84
N THR A 91 2.24 9.54 0.71
CA THR A 91 3.68 9.58 0.45
C THR A 91 4.40 10.48 1.46
N VAL A 92 3.85 11.65 1.74
CA VAL A 92 4.36 12.57 2.77
C VAL A 92 4.30 11.91 4.15
N MET A 93 3.20 11.26 4.51
CA MET A 93 3.07 10.54 5.78
C MET A 93 4.16 9.47 5.93
N ILE A 94 4.38 8.63 4.90
CA ILE A 94 5.40 7.58 4.92
C ILE A 94 6.80 8.21 5.11
N GLY A 95 7.09 9.30 4.40
CA GLY A 95 8.34 10.04 4.59
C GLY A 95 8.50 10.58 6.02
N LEU A 96 7.43 11.13 6.59
CA LEU A 96 7.43 11.67 7.95
C LEU A 96 7.63 10.60 9.03
N ILE A 97 7.21 9.35 8.79
CA ILE A 97 7.44 8.24 9.74
C ILE A 97 8.93 8.10 10.09
N HIS A 98 9.81 8.31 9.12
CA HIS A 98 11.25 8.23 9.37
C HIS A 98 11.75 9.31 10.35
N PHE A 99 11.16 10.51 10.31
CA PHE A 99 11.58 11.64 11.14
C PHE A 99 10.85 11.68 12.48
N ILE A 100 9.53 11.70 12.46
CA ILE A 100 8.71 11.92 13.67
C ILE A 100 8.03 10.63 14.19
N GLY A 101 8.29 9.50 13.53
CA GLY A 101 7.70 8.22 13.89
C GLY A 101 6.22 8.06 13.53
N VAL A 102 5.72 6.84 13.67
CA VAL A 102 4.33 6.45 13.33
C VAL A 102 3.33 7.21 14.21
N TYR A 103 3.64 7.38 15.50
CA TYR A 103 2.72 7.95 16.49
C TYR A 103 2.39 9.42 16.28
N PHE A 104 3.17 10.15 15.51
CA PHE A 104 2.92 11.54 15.14
C PHE A 104 2.56 11.68 13.65
N ALA A 105 3.18 10.90 12.79
CA ALA A 105 2.92 10.96 11.35
C ALA A 105 1.49 10.53 11.00
N VAL A 106 0.99 9.44 11.61
CA VAL A 106 -0.36 8.94 11.37
C VAL A 106 -1.44 9.91 11.87
N PRO A 107 -1.39 10.44 13.09
CA PRO A 107 -2.34 11.48 13.52
C PRO A 107 -2.35 12.71 12.63
N LEU A 108 -1.21 13.21 12.22
CA LEU A 108 -1.11 14.37 11.33
C LEU A 108 -1.78 14.09 9.98
N PHE A 109 -1.54 12.93 9.42
CA PHE A 109 -2.22 12.47 8.20
C PHE A 109 -3.73 12.33 8.42
N LEU A 110 -4.18 11.75 9.54
CA LEU A 110 -5.61 11.57 9.85
C LEU A 110 -6.35 12.91 9.97
N VAL A 111 -5.75 13.91 10.63
CA VAL A 111 -6.33 15.26 10.67
C VAL A 111 -6.50 15.82 9.28
N PHE A 112 -5.46 15.76 8.46
CA PHE A 112 -5.52 16.24 7.08
C PHE A 112 -6.59 15.49 6.27
N TYR A 113 -6.55 14.17 6.31
CA TYR A 113 -7.43 13.30 5.52
C TYR A 113 -8.90 13.45 5.93
N LEU A 114 -9.20 13.35 7.22
CA LEU A 114 -10.58 13.40 7.72
C LEU A 114 -11.16 14.82 7.63
N ARG A 115 -10.36 15.86 7.92
CA ARG A 115 -10.87 17.21 7.94
C ARG A 115 -10.88 17.86 6.58
N MET A 116 -9.81 17.75 5.79
CA MET A 116 -9.69 18.46 4.51
C MET A 116 -10.29 17.69 3.34
N LEU A 117 -10.12 16.36 3.30
CA LEU A 117 -10.69 15.55 2.22
C LEU A 117 -12.08 15.01 2.58
N GLY A 118 -12.26 14.52 3.81
CA GLY A 118 -13.49 13.87 4.24
C GLY A 118 -14.56 14.82 4.79
N ASN A 119 -14.24 16.10 5.00
CA ASN A 119 -15.17 17.08 5.60
C ASN A 119 -15.85 16.63 6.91
N HIS A 120 -15.19 15.76 7.67
CA HIS A 120 -15.71 15.28 8.95
C HIS A 120 -15.71 16.39 10.01
N SER A 121 -16.58 16.25 11.02
CA SER A 121 -16.64 17.18 12.15
C SER A 121 -15.32 17.14 12.94
N TRP A 122 -14.98 18.25 13.61
CA TRP A 122 -13.78 18.33 14.45
C TRP A 122 -13.80 17.31 15.61
N VAL A 123 -14.99 16.99 16.14
CA VAL A 123 -15.15 15.99 17.20
C VAL A 123 -14.78 14.60 16.68
N SER A 124 -15.32 14.19 15.52
CA SER A 124 -14.99 12.90 14.92
C SER A 124 -13.53 12.81 14.52
N THR A 125 -12.99 13.86 13.90
CA THR A 125 -11.58 13.93 13.53
C THR A 125 -10.67 13.81 14.74
N GLY A 126 -10.93 14.59 15.80
CA GLY A 126 -10.14 14.56 17.03
C GLY A 126 -10.20 13.20 17.72
N SER A 127 -11.41 12.62 17.84
CA SER A 127 -11.57 11.29 18.46
C SER A 127 -10.77 10.22 17.75
N ILE A 128 -10.84 10.14 16.42
CA ILE A 128 -10.13 9.14 15.62
C ILE A 128 -8.63 9.38 15.68
N THR A 129 -8.20 10.63 15.56
CA THR A 129 -6.79 11.02 15.57
C THR A 129 -6.09 10.69 16.90
N VAL A 130 -6.79 10.82 18.02
CA VAL A 130 -6.26 10.47 19.34
C VAL A 130 -6.37 8.96 19.59
N ALA A 131 -7.49 8.35 19.22
CA ALA A 131 -7.69 6.91 19.43
C ALA A 131 -6.70 6.05 18.63
N ALA A 132 -6.38 6.43 17.39
CA ALA A 132 -5.51 5.64 16.53
C ALA A 132 -4.12 5.37 17.13
N PRO A 133 -3.33 6.36 17.55
CA PRO A 133 -2.02 6.10 18.15
C PRO A 133 -2.12 5.38 19.49
N VAL A 134 -3.13 5.65 20.29
CA VAL A 134 -3.34 4.97 21.58
C VAL A 134 -3.62 3.48 21.35
N VAL A 135 -4.59 3.15 20.49
CA VAL A 135 -4.90 1.74 20.17
C VAL A 135 -3.68 1.05 19.55
N THR A 136 -2.97 1.73 18.63
CA THR A 136 -1.78 1.19 17.99
C THR A 136 -0.68 0.89 19.02
N PHE A 137 -0.44 1.79 19.99
CA PHE A 137 0.53 1.59 21.04
C PHE A 137 0.20 0.35 21.90
N PHE A 138 -1.00 0.28 22.44
CA PHE A 138 -1.39 -0.84 23.30
C PHE A 138 -1.40 -2.16 22.55
N PHE A 139 -1.86 -2.18 21.30
CA PHE A 139 -1.94 -3.39 20.49
C PHE A 139 -0.56 -3.90 20.07
N PHE A 140 0.27 -3.04 19.46
CA PHE A 140 1.55 -3.48 18.93
C PHE A 140 2.63 -3.57 19.99
N GLU A 141 2.77 -2.57 20.85
CA GLU A 141 3.90 -2.55 21.80
C GLU A 141 3.63 -3.31 23.08
N ILE A 142 2.40 -3.26 23.61
CA ILE A 142 2.07 -3.97 24.84
C ILE A 142 1.62 -5.41 24.56
N ALA A 143 0.62 -5.61 23.69
CA ALA A 143 0.06 -6.94 23.46
C ALA A 143 0.96 -7.82 22.60
N LEU A 144 1.48 -7.29 21.49
CA LEU A 144 2.33 -8.04 20.55
C LEU A 144 3.84 -7.92 20.83
N ARG A 145 4.26 -6.99 21.68
CA ARG A 145 5.67 -6.67 21.96
C ARG A 145 6.49 -6.35 20.70
N ILE A 146 5.86 -5.72 19.70
CA ILE A 146 6.48 -5.29 18.47
C ILE A 146 6.72 -3.80 18.53
N THR A 147 7.98 -3.37 18.52
CA THR A 147 8.34 -1.95 18.51
C THR A 147 8.11 -1.33 17.14
N LEU A 148 7.33 -0.26 17.10
CA LEU A 148 7.11 0.52 15.89
C LEU A 148 8.16 1.63 15.73
N PRO A 149 8.48 2.05 14.49
CA PRO A 149 9.45 3.11 14.25
C PRO A 149 8.96 4.44 14.85
N LYS A 150 9.74 5.00 15.77
CA LYS A 150 9.44 6.25 16.49
C LYS A 150 10.22 7.45 15.95
N GLY A 151 11.20 7.22 15.07
CA GLY A 151 12.06 8.27 14.56
C GLY A 151 12.77 9.01 15.69
N TYR A 152 12.94 10.32 15.56
CA TYR A 152 13.57 11.16 16.59
C TYR A 152 12.72 11.37 17.84
N THR A 153 11.46 10.89 17.88
CA THR A 153 10.58 11.02 19.03
C THR A 153 10.68 9.86 20.04
N GLU A 154 11.53 8.89 19.78
CA GLU A 154 11.73 7.71 20.63
C GLU A 154 11.95 8.04 22.13
N PRO A 155 12.74 9.06 22.51
CA PRO A 155 12.97 9.38 23.92
C PRO A 155 11.70 9.75 24.71
N LEU A 156 10.65 10.21 24.04
CA LEU A 156 9.36 10.54 24.66
C LEU A 156 8.60 9.30 25.15
N PHE A 157 8.96 8.12 24.66
CA PHE A 157 8.28 6.87 24.99
C PHE A 157 8.96 6.09 26.13
N TYR A 158 10.18 6.46 26.55
CA TYR A 158 10.87 5.79 27.66
C TYR A 158 10.05 5.77 28.95
N PRO A 159 9.43 6.89 29.40
CA PRO A 159 8.63 6.88 30.62
C PRO A 159 7.38 5.97 30.53
N LEU A 160 6.83 5.80 29.31
CA LEU A 160 5.70 4.88 29.09
C LEU A 160 6.15 3.42 29.17
N TYR A 161 7.35 3.11 28.72
CA TYR A 161 7.91 1.76 28.84
C TYR A 161 8.19 1.38 30.28
N ASP A 162 8.77 2.27 31.05
CA ASP A 162 9.02 2.04 32.48
C ASP A 162 7.74 1.82 33.30
N MET A 163 6.58 2.29 32.77
CA MET A 163 5.30 2.13 33.46
C MET A 163 4.53 0.86 33.03
N PHE A 164 4.69 0.37 31.78
CA PHE A 164 3.86 -0.69 31.21
C PHE A 164 4.62 -1.98 30.83
N LEU A 165 5.94 -1.94 30.76
CA LEU A 165 6.80 -3.08 30.40
C LEU A 165 7.80 -3.40 31.50
#